data_ea899a7722368a67325b18653f6661a9
#
_entry.id   ea899a7722368a67325b18653f6661a9
#
_cell.length_a   1.000
_cell.length_b   1.000
_cell.length_c   1.000
_cell.angle_alpha   90.00
_cell.angle_beta   90.00
_cell.angle_gamma   90.00
#
_symmetry.space_group_name_H-M   'P 1'
#
loop_
_entity.id
_entity.type
_entity.pdbx_description
1 polymer ?
#
loop_
_entity_poly.entity_id
_entity_poly.type
_entity_poly.pdbx_seq_one_letter_code
_entity_poly.pdbx_strand_id
1 'polypeptide(L)'
;MVKRMLEYIGVIPEGQSPVSQAPRRTDNVRPMPAARPAAPRPAARRGYEPAYATIHTLRPRRYSSDAENIAFIFREGSPVVVDLSQMQEMEVRRILDYMSGLVKGLDGTIKRASAKVFVLSPAGIDISDEDQEAETLRDEVSELLD
;
A
#
# COMPACT_ATOMS: atom_id res chain seq x y z
N MET A 1 -14.43 44.64 28.83
CA MET A 1 -13.33 43.94 28.10
C MET A 1 -13.72 42.60 27.51
N VAL A 2 -14.89 42.07 27.82
CA VAL A 2 -15.31 40.74 27.30
C VAL A 2 -16.00 40.81 25.93
N LYS A 3 -16.51 41.97 25.53
CA LYS A 3 -17.18 42.17 24.22
C LYS A 3 -16.29 42.08 22.99
N ARG A 4 -15.01 42.34 23.10
CA ARG A 4 -14.08 42.25 21.97
C ARG A 4 -13.59 40.82 21.65
N MET A 5 -13.79 39.90 22.58
CA MET A 5 -13.34 38.51 22.39
C MET A 5 -14.40 37.64 21.70
N LEU A 6 -15.66 38.08 21.72
CA LEU A 6 -16.78 37.38 21.07
C LEU A 6 -16.90 37.72 19.57
N GLU A 7 -16.34 38.82 19.10
CA GLU A 7 -16.33 39.18 17.69
C GLU A 7 -15.31 38.34 16.90
N TYR A 8 -14.31 37.81 17.57
CA TYR A 8 -13.26 37.02 16.92
C TYR A 8 -13.64 35.54 16.70
N ILE A 9 -14.72 35.05 17.33
CA ILE A 9 -15.14 33.64 17.26
C ILE A 9 -16.27 33.40 16.24
N GLY A 10 -16.69 34.45 15.50
CA GLY A 10 -17.66 34.29 14.40
C GLY A 10 -19.04 33.77 14.86
N VAL A 11 -19.44 34.07 16.11
CA VAL A 11 -20.80 33.81 16.56
C VAL A 11 -21.70 34.92 16.02
N ILE A 12 -22.38 34.63 14.91
CA ILE A 12 -23.42 35.50 14.35
C ILE A 12 -24.63 35.43 15.30
N PRO A 13 -25.11 36.55 15.87
CA PRO A 13 -26.35 36.55 16.63
C PRO A 13 -27.50 36.23 15.67
N GLU A 14 -28.29 35.23 16.02
CA GLU A 14 -29.56 34.92 15.36
C GLU A 14 -30.49 36.11 15.51
N GLY A 15 -30.69 36.83 14.45
CA GLY A 15 -31.62 37.95 14.34
C GLY A 15 -32.28 37.94 12.97
N GLN A 16 -33.39 37.23 12.88
CA GLN A 16 -34.54 37.48 12.01
C GLN A 16 -34.24 37.83 10.55
N SER A 17 -34.24 36.83 9.71
CA SER A 17 -34.45 37.00 8.28
C SER A 17 -35.98 37.10 8.01
N PRO A 18 -36.48 38.12 7.36
CA PRO A 18 -37.84 38.11 6.85
C PRO A 18 -37.92 37.10 5.71
N VAL A 19 -38.76 36.11 5.89
CA VAL A 19 -39.12 35.12 4.87
C VAL A 19 -39.85 35.84 3.75
N SER A 20 -39.12 36.18 2.70
CA SER A 20 -39.71 36.54 1.42
C SER A 20 -40.13 35.25 0.74
N GLN A 21 -41.42 34.95 0.83
CA GLN A 21 -42.04 33.88 0.06
C GLN A 21 -42.05 34.28 -1.43
N ALA A 22 -41.07 33.79 -2.18
CA ALA A 22 -41.18 33.76 -3.61
C ALA A 22 -42.15 32.63 -4.02
N PRO A 23 -43.07 32.86 -4.95
CA PRO A 23 -44.00 31.83 -5.37
C PRO A 23 -43.26 30.67 -6.02
N ARG A 24 -43.53 29.48 -5.50
CA ARG A 24 -43.07 28.19 -6.10
C ARG A 24 -43.65 28.06 -7.48
N ARG A 25 -42.89 28.29 -8.50
CA ARG A 25 -43.22 27.77 -9.84
C ARG A 25 -42.97 26.25 -9.82
N THR A 26 -44.00 25.54 -9.51
CA THR A 26 -44.12 24.11 -9.84
C THR A 26 -44.55 24.04 -11.29
N ASP A 27 -43.61 23.93 -12.22
CA ASP A 27 -43.87 23.43 -13.54
C ASP A 27 -42.57 23.40 -14.34
N ASN A 28 -41.82 22.36 -14.15
CA ASN A 28 -40.99 21.77 -15.18
C ASN A 28 -40.29 20.48 -14.69
N VAL A 29 -41.07 19.59 -14.08
CA VAL A 29 -40.60 18.22 -13.93
C VAL A 29 -40.84 17.54 -15.28
N ARG A 30 -39.88 17.64 -16.19
CA ARG A 30 -39.84 16.72 -17.32
C ARG A 30 -39.62 15.32 -16.72
N PRO A 31 -40.54 14.36 -16.99
CA PRO A 31 -40.28 12.99 -16.63
C PRO A 31 -38.98 12.56 -17.34
N MET A 32 -37.95 12.23 -16.59
CA MET A 32 -36.78 11.58 -17.13
C MET A 32 -37.24 10.26 -17.77
N PRO A 33 -36.86 9.99 -19.01
CA PRO A 33 -37.14 8.68 -19.59
C PRO A 33 -36.49 7.64 -18.69
N ALA A 34 -37.28 6.68 -18.24
CA ALA A 34 -36.81 5.56 -17.43
C ALA A 34 -35.54 4.99 -18.06
N ALA A 35 -34.44 5.02 -17.31
CA ALA A 35 -33.20 4.40 -17.73
C ALA A 35 -33.51 2.93 -18.05
N ARG A 36 -33.38 2.56 -19.31
CA ARG A 36 -33.40 1.16 -19.73
C ARG A 36 -32.38 0.45 -18.84
N PRO A 37 -32.72 -0.69 -18.23
CA PRO A 37 -31.73 -1.49 -17.53
C PRO A 37 -30.61 -1.77 -18.53
N ALA A 38 -29.44 -1.24 -18.25
CA ALA A 38 -28.23 -1.52 -19.00
C ALA A 38 -28.03 -3.04 -18.96
N ALA A 39 -28.08 -3.67 -20.13
CA ALA A 39 -27.71 -5.06 -20.25
C ALA A 39 -26.34 -5.24 -19.57
N PRO A 40 -26.15 -6.31 -18.78
CA PRO A 40 -24.86 -6.55 -18.15
C PRO A 40 -23.80 -6.58 -19.25
N ARG A 41 -22.94 -5.59 -19.28
CA ARG A 41 -21.76 -5.62 -20.14
C ARG A 41 -21.03 -6.90 -19.77
N PRO A 42 -20.75 -7.78 -20.75
CA PRO A 42 -19.91 -8.92 -20.47
C PRO A 42 -18.65 -8.35 -19.83
N ALA A 43 -18.37 -8.75 -18.59
CA ALA A 43 -17.10 -8.43 -17.94
C ALA A 43 -16.04 -8.84 -18.95
N ALA A 44 -15.37 -7.86 -19.53
CA ALA A 44 -14.21 -8.13 -20.34
C ALA A 44 -13.35 -9.03 -19.45
N ARG A 45 -13.24 -10.29 -19.80
CA ARG A 45 -12.24 -11.17 -19.26
C ARG A 45 -10.94 -10.39 -19.49
N ARG A 46 -10.44 -9.75 -18.45
CA ARG A 46 -9.08 -9.28 -18.44
C ARG A 46 -8.30 -10.53 -18.79
N GLY A 47 -7.84 -10.56 -20.04
CA GLY A 47 -6.92 -11.59 -20.43
C GLY A 47 -5.87 -11.62 -19.33
N TYR A 48 -5.62 -12.80 -18.80
CA TYR A 48 -4.47 -13.02 -17.92
C TYR A 48 -3.25 -12.69 -18.78
N GLU A 49 -2.90 -11.42 -18.84
CA GLU A 49 -1.56 -11.05 -19.20
C GLU A 49 -0.71 -11.51 -18.03
N PRO A 50 0.21 -12.46 -18.24
CA PRO A 50 1.16 -12.78 -17.19
C PRO A 50 1.86 -11.48 -16.86
N ALA A 51 1.53 -10.88 -15.73
CA ALA A 51 2.25 -9.75 -15.21
C ALA A 51 3.64 -10.29 -14.88
N TYR A 52 4.57 -10.10 -15.81
CA TYR A 52 5.97 -10.42 -15.56
C TYR A 52 6.43 -9.48 -14.45
N ALA A 53 6.46 -9.98 -13.22
CA ALA A 53 7.04 -9.26 -12.12
C ALA A 53 8.56 -9.18 -12.38
N THR A 54 9.03 -7.97 -12.59
CA THR A 54 10.47 -7.74 -12.69
C THR A 54 11.07 -7.79 -11.30
N ILE A 55 12.04 -8.65 -11.07
CA ILE A 55 12.79 -8.71 -9.82
C ILE A 55 14.01 -7.80 -9.96
N HIS A 56 14.09 -6.81 -9.10
CA HIS A 56 15.23 -5.89 -9.07
C HIS A 56 16.29 -6.37 -8.10
N THR A 57 17.53 -6.41 -8.53
CA THR A 57 18.67 -6.72 -7.66
C THR A 57 19.50 -5.46 -7.43
N LEU A 58 19.62 -5.06 -6.16
CA LEU A 58 20.33 -3.87 -5.74
C LEU A 58 21.53 -4.23 -4.85
N ARG A 59 22.61 -3.49 -5.01
CA ARG A 59 23.82 -3.58 -4.18
C ARG A 59 24.17 -2.23 -3.61
N PRO A 60 23.45 -1.83 -2.55
CA PRO A 60 23.67 -0.53 -1.94
C PRO A 60 25.07 -0.45 -1.31
N ARG A 61 25.62 0.74 -1.34
CA ARG A 61 26.92 1.06 -0.73
C ARG A 61 26.78 2.06 0.42
N ARG A 62 25.75 2.92 0.35
CA ARG A 62 25.48 3.96 1.33
C ARG A 62 23.99 4.05 1.62
N TYR A 63 23.67 4.18 2.91
CA TYR A 63 22.28 4.36 3.33
C TYR A 63 21.62 5.57 2.67
N SER A 64 22.30 6.72 2.67
CA SER A 64 21.72 8.00 2.27
C SER A 64 21.27 8.10 0.82
N SER A 65 21.91 7.35 -0.08
CA SER A 65 21.58 7.37 -1.52
C SER A 65 20.71 6.20 -1.95
N ASP A 66 20.88 5.06 -1.30
CA ASP A 66 20.34 3.82 -1.81
C ASP A 66 19.02 3.41 -1.14
N ALA A 67 18.74 3.91 0.07
CA ALA A 67 17.50 3.61 0.79
C ALA A 67 16.26 4.11 0.04
N GLU A 68 16.31 5.31 -0.52
CA GLU A 68 15.19 5.85 -1.29
C GLU A 68 14.94 5.09 -2.60
N ASN A 69 16.02 4.63 -3.25
CA ASN A 69 15.90 3.83 -4.46
C ASN A 69 15.23 2.48 -4.20
N ILE A 70 15.58 1.84 -3.09
CA ILE A 70 14.90 0.60 -2.65
C ILE A 70 13.42 0.86 -2.41
N ALA A 71 13.09 1.96 -1.71
CA ALA A 71 11.72 2.33 -1.42
C ALA A 71 10.91 2.62 -2.70
N PHE A 72 11.51 3.31 -3.64
CA PHE A 72 10.86 3.64 -4.90
C PHE A 72 10.45 2.38 -5.66
N ILE A 73 11.37 1.46 -5.88
CA ILE A 73 11.11 0.21 -6.62
C ILE A 73 10.09 -0.66 -5.87
N PHE A 74 10.22 -0.76 -4.55
CA PHE A 74 9.30 -1.55 -3.74
C PHE A 74 7.87 -0.99 -3.76
N ARG A 75 7.71 0.33 -3.78
CA ARG A 75 6.41 1.01 -3.88
C ARG A 75 5.74 0.81 -5.23
N GLU A 76 6.50 0.58 -6.29
CA GLU A 76 5.96 0.22 -7.61
C GLU A 76 5.41 -1.21 -7.65
N GLY A 77 5.53 -1.96 -6.57
CA GLY A 77 5.02 -3.32 -6.47
C GLY A 77 5.96 -4.39 -7.04
N SER A 78 7.23 -4.06 -7.19
CA SER A 78 8.25 -4.99 -7.68
C SER A 78 9.02 -5.64 -6.53
N PRO A 79 9.27 -6.96 -6.57
CA PRO A 79 10.16 -7.61 -5.62
C PRO A 79 11.60 -7.11 -5.77
N VAL A 80 12.29 -6.96 -4.64
CA VAL A 80 13.66 -6.42 -4.58
C VAL A 80 14.57 -7.37 -3.83
N VAL A 81 15.66 -7.75 -4.44
CA VAL A 81 16.78 -8.46 -3.80
C VAL A 81 17.85 -7.44 -3.44
N VAL A 82 18.20 -7.36 -2.17
CA VAL A 82 19.16 -6.39 -1.66
C VAL A 82 20.38 -7.10 -1.09
N ASP A 83 21.54 -6.89 -1.69
CA ASP A 83 22.81 -7.43 -1.26
C ASP A 83 23.63 -6.35 -0.51
N LEU A 84 23.70 -6.49 0.80
CA LEU A 84 24.37 -5.54 1.72
C LEU A 84 25.87 -5.82 1.93
N SER A 85 26.47 -6.70 1.15
CA SER A 85 27.86 -7.13 1.33
C SER A 85 28.87 -6.00 1.15
N GLN A 86 28.53 -4.95 0.41
CA GLN A 86 29.39 -3.80 0.14
C GLN A 86 29.19 -2.63 1.13
N MET A 87 28.27 -2.76 2.07
CA MET A 87 27.98 -1.72 3.08
C MET A 87 28.78 -1.93 4.36
N GLN A 88 29.09 -0.82 5.01
CA GLN A 88 29.66 -0.83 6.36
C GLN A 88 28.61 -1.31 7.38
N GLU A 89 29.03 -2.00 8.42
CA GLU A 89 28.13 -2.67 9.36
C GLU A 89 27.14 -1.74 10.07
N MET A 90 27.56 -0.51 10.38
CA MET A 90 26.68 0.50 10.97
C MET A 90 25.58 0.93 9.99
N GLU A 91 25.89 1.04 8.71
CA GLU A 91 24.91 1.40 7.68
C GLU A 91 23.99 0.22 7.36
N VAL A 92 24.48 -1.02 7.46
CA VAL A 92 23.68 -2.24 7.30
C VAL A 92 22.53 -2.27 8.30
N ARG A 93 22.79 -2.00 9.58
CA ARG A 93 21.74 -1.94 10.60
C ARG A 93 20.68 -0.90 10.25
N ARG A 94 21.12 0.27 9.87
CA ARG A 94 20.25 1.40 9.55
C ARG A 94 19.35 1.11 8.33
N ILE A 95 19.90 0.50 7.28
CA ILE A 95 19.11 0.15 6.10
C ILE A 95 18.16 -1.01 6.38
N LEU A 96 18.52 -1.96 7.23
CA LEU A 96 17.66 -3.04 7.67
C LEU A 96 16.44 -2.52 8.45
N ASP A 97 16.67 -1.60 9.38
CA ASP A 97 15.58 -0.95 10.13
C ASP A 97 14.64 -0.20 9.19
N TYR A 98 15.20 0.52 8.23
CA TYR A 98 14.43 1.24 7.21
C TYR A 98 13.61 0.29 6.34
N MET A 99 14.23 -0.77 5.79
CA MET A 99 13.55 -1.77 4.96
C MET A 99 12.45 -2.49 5.73
N SER A 100 12.70 -2.82 7.00
CA SER A 100 11.70 -3.47 7.85
C SER A 100 10.48 -2.58 8.08
N GLY A 101 10.68 -1.29 8.31
CA GLY A 101 9.60 -0.31 8.43
C GLY A 101 8.84 -0.11 7.11
N LEU A 102 9.56 -0.01 6.00
CA LEU A 102 8.98 0.14 4.67
C LEU A 102 8.08 -1.05 4.30
N VAL A 103 8.59 -2.26 4.49
CA VAL A 103 7.87 -3.51 4.18
C VAL A 103 6.61 -3.65 5.03
N LYS A 104 6.70 -3.38 6.33
CA LYS A 104 5.52 -3.39 7.22
C LYS A 104 4.50 -2.33 6.85
N GLY A 105 4.94 -1.14 6.49
CA GLY A 105 4.06 -0.05 6.10
C GLY A 105 3.31 -0.28 4.79
N LEU A 106 3.80 -1.18 3.95
CA LEU A 106 3.21 -1.53 2.65
C LEU A 106 2.67 -2.97 2.58
N ASP A 107 2.46 -3.61 3.74
CA ASP A 107 1.92 -4.97 3.86
C ASP A 107 2.72 -6.03 3.08
N GLY A 108 4.01 -5.81 2.94
CA GLY A 108 4.91 -6.75 2.27
C GLY A 108 5.59 -7.73 3.22
N THR A 109 6.55 -8.47 2.69
CA THR A 109 7.34 -9.47 3.42
C THR A 109 8.82 -9.24 3.17
N ILE A 110 9.65 -9.39 4.21
CA ILE A 110 11.10 -9.38 4.10
C ILE A 110 11.65 -10.71 4.60
N LYS A 111 12.49 -11.35 3.81
CA LYS A 111 13.18 -12.59 4.16
C LYS A 111 14.68 -12.47 3.95
N ARG A 112 15.44 -13.16 4.80
CA ARG A 112 16.89 -13.23 4.67
C ARG A 112 17.25 -14.44 3.82
N ALA A 113 17.81 -14.22 2.64
CA ALA A 113 18.24 -15.29 1.75
C ALA A 113 19.67 -15.77 2.05
N SER A 114 20.53 -14.89 2.59
CA SER A 114 21.92 -15.18 2.94
C SER A 114 22.41 -14.23 4.03
N ALA A 115 23.64 -14.37 4.48
CA ALA A 115 24.22 -13.59 5.56
C ALA A 115 24.04 -12.06 5.40
N LYS A 116 24.12 -11.56 4.17
CA LYS A 116 23.97 -10.14 3.83
C LYS A 116 22.99 -9.88 2.67
N VAL A 117 22.22 -10.89 2.26
CA VAL A 117 21.24 -10.79 1.18
C VAL A 117 19.83 -10.91 1.73
N PHE A 118 18.99 -9.96 1.37
CA PHE A 118 17.60 -9.88 1.79
C PHE A 118 16.70 -9.80 0.56
N VAL A 119 15.55 -10.43 0.64
CA VAL A 119 14.50 -10.36 -0.38
C VAL A 119 13.30 -9.63 0.19
N LEU A 120 12.88 -8.59 -0.48
CA LEU A 120 11.69 -7.82 -0.16
C LEU A 120 10.62 -8.17 -1.20
N SER A 121 9.48 -8.60 -0.73
CA SER A 121 8.33 -8.93 -1.58
C SER A 121 7.15 -8.03 -1.24
N PRO A 122 6.53 -7.37 -2.23
CA PRO A 122 5.33 -6.59 -2.00
C PRO A 122 4.12 -7.48 -1.67
N ALA A 123 3.04 -6.86 -1.20
CA ALA A 123 1.80 -7.57 -0.91
C ALA A 123 1.29 -8.37 -2.11
N GLY A 124 0.92 -9.61 -1.87
CA GLY A 124 0.40 -10.50 -2.91
C GLY A 124 1.44 -11.35 -3.65
N ILE A 125 2.72 -11.22 -3.30
CA ILE A 125 3.79 -12.09 -3.81
C ILE A 125 4.43 -12.79 -2.61
N ASP A 126 4.28 -14.11 -2.54
CA ASP A 126 4.88 -14.91 -1.49
C ASP A 126 6.30 -15.35 -1.86
N ILE A 127 7.14 -15.45 -0.83
CA ILE A 127 8.48 -16.01 -0.96
C ILE A 127 8.43 -17.41 -0.35
N SER A 128 8.53 -18.44 -1.19
CA SER A 128 8.66 -19.83 -0.72
C SER A 128 10.08 -20.09 -0.23
N ASP A 129 10.20 -20.72 0.92
CA ASP A 129 11.46 -21.23 1.45
C ASP A 129 11.44 -22.76 1.33
N GLU A 130 12.13 -23.30 0.34
CA GLU A 130 12.23 -24.73 0.13
C GLU A 130 12.87 -25.46 1.34
N ASP A 131 13.75 -24.76 2.06
CA ASP A 131 14.39 -25.32 3.26
C ASP A 131 13.41 -25.53 4.42
N GLN A 132 12.43 -24.67 4.59
CA GLN A 132 11.40 -24.83 5.63
C GLN A 132 10.38 -25.90 5.26
N GLU A 133 10.01 -26.00 3.98
CA GLU A 133 9.13 -27.06 3.50
C GLU A 133 9.79 -28.43 3.64
N ALA A 134 11.08 -28.53 3.34
CA ALA A 134 11.83 -29.77 3.51
C ALA A 134 12.00 -30.18 4.97
N GLU A 135 12.12 -29.24 5.90
CA GLU A 135 12.22 -29.51 7.33
C GLU A 135 10.87 -29.95 7.91
N THR A 136 9.79 -29.32 7.50
CA THR A 136 8.42 -29.70 7.90
C THR A 136 8.06 -31.09 7.41
N LEU A 137 8.39 -31.41 6.17
CA LEU A 137 8.17 -32.76 5.60
C LEU A 137 9.02 -33.84 6.28
N ARG A 138 10.24 -33.51 6.71
CA ARG A 138 11.08 -34.45 7.47
C ARG A 138 10.53 -34.75 8.85
N ASP A 139 9.98 -33.74 9.52
CA ASP A 139 9.35 -33.89 10.84
C ASP A 139 8.07 -34.71 10.73
N GLU A 140 7.20 -34.46 9.72
CA GLU A 140 6.00 -35.24 9.46
C GLU A 140 6.32 -36.70 9.11
N VAL A 141 7.33 -36.96 8.31
CA VAL A 141 7.75 -38.32 7.93
C VAL A 141 8.34 -39.06 9.15
N SER A 142 9.09 -38.34 9.99
CA SER A 142 9.65 -38.92 11.24
C SER A 142 8.55 -39.32 12.22
N GLU A 143 7.47 -38.55 12.33
CA GLU A 143 6.34 -38.86 13.22
C GLU A 143 5.52 -40.04 12.69
N LEU A 144 5.44 -40.26 11.39
CA LEU A 144 4.72 -41.38 10.78
C LEU A 144 5.50 -42.70 10.84
N LEU A 145 6.81 -42.67 11.08
CA LEU A 145 7.68 -43.87 11.12
C LEU A 145 7.95 -44.36 12.55
N ASP A 146 7.44 -43.67 13.55
CA ASP A 146 7.55 -44.02 14.95
C ASP A 146 6.23 -44.68 15.43
#